data_d057639f70c0853e9b23096a1405434d
#
_entry.id   d057639f70c0853e9b23096a1405434d
#
_cell.length_a   1.000
_cell.length_b   1.000
_cell.length_c   1.000
_cell.angle_alpha   90.00
_cell.angle_beta   90.00
_cell.angle_gamma   90.00
#
_symmetry.space_group_name_H-M   'P 1'
#
loop_
_entity.id
_entity.type
_entity.pdbx_description
1 polymer ?
#
loop_
_entity_poly.entity_id
_entity_poly.type
_entity_poly.pdbx_seq_one_letter_code
_entity_poly.pdbx_strand_id
1 'polypeptide(L)'
;MHRPLLYIWILALILLIHPHSALAQKRIRRMTLEEATSIAKDRSIQALIAKQQFRVSFWDYKTFRGSYLPQLSASGTLPDFQRFIQSYTNADGSKSYVLQQYVNYAGNLSLSQQIGFTGGNISLNSGLSRTDNIGDSTTTSYLSTPINIKYTQPFFKFNSYRWQRKLKPLQYDQAKRKYLEDIEDINITTTNYFFALLEAQVEKKIANTNYLNYDTLYKITQGRFQLGKIPQNQLLLYELSLLKAKLSIENADLALQDALFNFKSFLRIQDSDSIILDPPIGISYFTVNPLKAIDEATANTSSAEDFQRKLIEADMNVNMAKMDGRFDADLSAILGYNQTAPKLPDAYKNPQDLEQFTLQLNVPILDWGVARGRIKMAESQREIVKNQVEQGLIDFRQSIYRDVMKFNMQKNQLEIAAKADTVAKKSYQITQDRYMIGKISDFQELYTAQTEADNSENAFFSALQNYWQQYYGLRKMTLYDFQKLAQLQFNFQDVKP
;
A
#
# COMPACT_ATOMS: atom_id res chain seq x y z
N MET A 1 -18.14 27.06 69.99
CA MET A 1 -19.04 27.65 68.96
C MET A 1 -18.26 27.96 67.69
N HIS A 2 -18.01 27.01 66.76
CA HIS A 2 -17.42 27.26 65.42
C HIS A 2 -17.60 26.06 64.49
N ARG A 3 -18.84 25.62 64.26
CA ARG A 3 -19.12 24.55 63.32
C ARG A 3 -20.11 24.86 62.16
N PRO A 4 -20.66 26.05 61.92
CA PRO A 4 -21.52 26.31 60.76
C PRO A 4 -20.75 26.78 59.50
N LEU A 5 -19.52 27.31 59.61
CA LEU A 5 -18.78 27.81 58.44
C LEU A 5 -18.21 26.70 57.53
N LEU A 6 -17.92 25.50 58.04
CA LEU A 6 -17.40 24.37 57.26
C LEU A 6 -18.44 23.82 56.29
N TYR A 7 -19.71 23.76 56.67
CA TYR A 7 -20.79 23.30 55.81
C TYR A 7 -21.13 24.24 54.66
N ILE A 8 -20.92 25.54 54.84
CA ILE A 8 -21.13 26.57 53.80
C ILE A 8 -20.04 26.41 52.69
N TRP A 9 -18.83 26.13 53.08
CA TRP A 9 -17.72 25.90 52.13
C TRP A 9 -17.87 24.57 51.36
N ILE A 10 -18.40 23.50 51.99
CA ILE A 10 -18.66 22.21 51.32
C ILE A 10 -19.85 22.37 50.37
N LEU A 11 -20.91 23.12 50.73
CA LEU A 11 -22.02 23.39 49.84
C LEU A 11 -21.65 24.29 48.66
N ALA A 12 -20.76 25.26 48.85
CA ALA A 12 -20.21 26.11 47.79
C ALA A 12 -19.28 25.30 46.82
N LEU A 13 -18.53 24.30 47.34
CA LEU A 13 -17.69 23.44 46.54
C LEU A 13 -18.50 22.45 45.70
N ILE A 14 -19.63 21.97 46.20
CA ILE A 14 -20.58 21.08 45.49
C ILE A 14 -21.31 21.83 44.37
N LEU A 15 -21.58 23.12 44.52
CA LEU A 15 -22.22 23.97 43.50
C LEU A 15 -21.23 24.32 42.34
N LEU A 16 -19.91 24.22 42.54
CA LEU A 16 -18.89 24.43 41.53
C LEU A 16 -18.60 23.19 40.69
N ILE A 17 -19.08 22.01 41.09
CA ILE A 17 -18.90 20.73 40.37
C ILE A 17 -20.21 20.36 39.60
N HIS A 18 -20.96 21.32 39.11
CA HIS A 18 -21.89 21.01 38.05
C HIS A 18 -21.04 20.84 36.75
N PRO A 19 -20.98 19.63 36.18
CA PRO A 19 -20.47 19.51 34.82
C PRO A 19 -21.43 20.36 33.98
N HIS A 20 -20.97 21.47 33.49
CA HIS A 20 -21.60 22.13 32.36
C HIS A 20 -21.64 21.07 31.28
N SER A 21 -22.75 20.37 31.13
CA SER A 21 -23.09 19.66 29.93
C SER A 21 -23.11 20.74 28.84
N ALA A 22 -21.97 21.09 28.34
CA ALA A 22 -21.85 21.82 27.08
C ALA A 22 -22.62 20.95 26.11
N LEU A 23 -23.88 21.26 25.84
CA LEU A 23 -24.58 20.76 24.69
C LEU A 23 -23.64 21.06 23.53
N ALA A 24 -22.91 20.03 23.09
CA ALA A 24 -22.02 20.14 21.96
C ALA A 24 -22.89 20.59 20.79
N GLN A 25 -22.89 21.89 20.53
CA GLN A 25 -23.61 22.50 19.46
C GLN A 25 -23.11 21.83 18.19
N LYS A 26 -23.93 21.00 17.57
CA LYS A 26 -23.62 20.24 16.36
C LYS A 26 -23.19 21.24 15.30
N ARG A 27 -21.87 21.44 15.15
CA ARG A 27 -21.32 22.40 14.18
C ARG A 27 -21.56 21.86 12.79
N ILE A 28 -22.04 22.71 11.90
CA ILE A 28 -22.16 22.37 10.48
C ILE A 28 -20.80 22.71 9.86
N ARG A 29 -20.12 21.68 9.37
CA ARG A 29 -18.86 21.80 8.64
C ARG A 29 -19.14 21.65 7.14
N ARG A 30 -18.87 22.68 6.37
CA ARG A 30 -18.85 22.55 4.91
C ARG A 30 -17.52 21.97 4.48
N MET A 31 -17.54 21.12 3.46
CA MET A 31 -16.33 20.45 2.98
C MET A 31 -16.36 20.32 1.45
N THR A 32 -15.25 20.71 0.81
CA THR A 32 -15.03 20.53 -0.63
C THR A 32 -14.35 19.20 -0.92
N LEU A 33 -14.39 18.75 -2.18
CA LEU A 33 -13.67 17.53 -2.62
C LEU A 33 -12.16 17.65 -2.42
N GLU A 34 -11.59 18.83 -2.63
CA GLU A 34 -10.15 19.08 -2.42
C GLU A 34 -9.76 18.96 -0.95
N GLU A 35 -10.57 19.50 -0.04
CA GLU A 35 -10.35 19.34 1.40
C GLU A 35 -10.47 17.87 1.83
N ALA A 36 -11.48 17.15 1.32
CA ALA A 36 -11.68 15.73 1.62
C ALA A 36 -10.49 14.88 1.13
N THR A 37 -10.00 15.11 -0.09
CA THR A 37 -8.83 14.39 -0.62
C THR A 37 -7.54 14.73 0.14
N SER A 38 -7.39 15.97 0.61
CA SER A 38 -6.25 16.37 1.45
C SER A 38 -6.26 15.61 2.79
N ILE A 39 -7.40 15.59 3.47
CA ILE A 39 -7.56 14.85 4.74
C ILE A 39 -7.32 13.35 4.54
N ALA A 40 -7.85 12.77 3.45
CA ALA A 40 -7.68 11.36 3.15
C ALA A 40 -6.22 10.95 2.96
N LYS A 41 -5.42 11.75 2.26
CA LYS A 41 -3.97 11.54 2.08
C LYS A 41 -3.21 11.53 3.39
N ASP A 42 -3.65 12.31 4.37
CA ASP A 42 -2.96 12.43 5.65
C ASP A 42 -3.42 11.36 6.66
N ARG A 43 -4.72 11.03 6.68
CA ARG A 43 -5.34 10.31 7.80
C ARG A 43 -5.95 8.97 7.45
N SER A 44 -6.31 8.70 6.18
CA SER A 44 -6.96 7.43 5.84
C SER A 44 -6.04 6.23 6.12
N ILE A 45 -6.65 5.09 6.44
CA ILE A 45 -5.91 3.84 6.66
C ILE A 45 -5.14 3.46 5.38
N GLN A 46 -5.71 3.69 4.21
CA GLN A 46 -5.06 3.43 2.93
C GLN A 46 -3.79 4.27 2.76
N ALA A 47 -3.81 5.55 3.13
CA ALA A 47 -2.63 6.42 3.10
C ALA A 47 -1.54 5.93 4.07
N LEU A 48 -1.93 5.50 5.27
CA LEU A 48 -0.99 4.93 6.24
C LEU A 48 -0.37 3.63 5.73
N ILE A 49 -1.16 2.76 5.09
CA ILE A 49 -0.67 1.51 4.47
C ILE A 49 0.31 1.84 3.34
N ALA A 50 -0.05 2.70 2.40
CA ALA A 50 0.82 3.12 1.30
C ALA A 50 2.16 3.67 1.81
N LYS A 51 2.11 4.51 2.85
CA LYS A 51 3.30 5.04 3.53
C LYS A 51 4.17 3.92 4.11
N GLN A 52 3.60 2.92 4.78
CA GLN A 52 4.37 1.82 5.35
C GLN A 52 4.95 0.89 4.26
N GLN A 53 4.22 0.63 3.19
CA GLN A 53 4.72 -0.15 2.05
C GLN A 53 5.93 0.52 1.38
N PHE A 54 5.87 1.84 1.19
CA PHE A 54 7.03 2.60 0.72
C PHE A 54 8.21 2.51 1.69
N ARG A 55 7.97 2.62 3.01
CA ARG A 55 9.02 2.47 4.04
C ARG A 55 9.68 1.09 4.03
N VAL A 56 8.91 0.03 3.82
CA VAL A 56 9.47 -1.32 3.64
C VAL A 56 10.45 -1.34 2.47
N SER A 57 10.07 -0.80 1.32
CA SER A 57 10.93 -0.74 0.14
C SER A 57 12.16 0.15 0.33
N PHE A 58 12.03 1.25 1.07
CA PHE A 58 13.15 2.11 1.45
C PHE A 58 14.17 1.38 2.32
N TRP A 59 13.69 0.66 3.36
CA TRP A 59 14.56 -0.10 4.26
C TRP A 59 15.18 -1.31 3.56
N ASP A 60 14.45 -1.98 2.67
CA ASP A 60 15.01 -3.05 1.84
C ASP A 60 16.18 -2.55 0.99
N TYR A 61 16.00 -1.41 0.31
CA TYR A 61 17.07 -0.79 -0.46
C TYR A 61 18.25 -0.32 0.42
N LYS A 62 17.96 0.25 1.59
CA LYS A 62 19.00 0.70 2.54
C LYS A 62 19.77 -0.48 3.12
N THR A 63 19.08 -1.56 3.48
CA THR A 63 19.69 -2.82 3.95
C THR A 63 20.58 -3.41 2.87
N PHE A 64 20.10 -3.47 1.64
CA PHE A 64 20.91 -3.89 0.51
C PHE A 64 22.18 -3.04 0.37
N ARG A 65 22.08 -1.73 0.44
CA ARG A 65 23.28 -0.86 0.42
C ARG A 65 24.19 -1.11 1.60
N GLY A 66 23.64 -1.34 2.79
CA GLY A 66 24.39 -1.66 4.00
C GLY A 66 25.14 -2.98 3.90
N SER A 67 24.62 -3.97 3.17
CA SER A 67 25.27 -5.28 2.99
C SER A 67 26.59 -5.20 2.21
N TYR A 68 26.87 -4.09 1.53
CA TYR A 68 28.14 -3.81 0.88
C TYR A 68 29.17 -3.11 1.79
N LEU A 69 28.80 -2.76 3.00
CA LEU A 69 29.72 -2.13 3.96
C LEU A 69 30.34 -3.19 4.88
N PRO A 70 31.54 -2.94 5.44
CA PRO A 70 32.13 -3.84 6.43
C PRO A 70 31.19 -4.06 7.61
N GLN A 71 31.01 -5.33 7.98
CA GLN A 71 30.12 -5.73 9.08
C GLN A 71 30.96 -6.32 10.21
N LEU A 72 30.87 -5.72 11.40
CA LEU A 72 31.50 -6.22 12.60
C LEU A 72 30.48 -7.07 13.38
N SER A 73 30.85 -8.31 13.67
CA SER A 73 30.03 -9.23 14.47
C SER A 73 30.85 -9.89 15.56
N ALA A 74 30.24 -10.11 16.71
CA ALA A 74 30.77 -10.92 17.78
C ALA A 74 29.88 -12.14 17.96
N SER A 75 30.51 -13.31 18.12
CA SER A 75 29.82 -14.58 18.40
C SER A 75 30.49 -15.30 19.57
N GLY A 76 29.69 -16.05 20.32
CA GLY A 76 30.21 -16.83 21.46
C GLY A 76 29.47 -18.15 21.64
N THR A 77 30.20 -19.17 22.09
CA THR A 77 29.67 -20.46 22.52
C THR A 77 29.95 -20.60 24.01
N LEU A 78 28.90 -20.73 24.84
CA LEU A 78 29.00 -20.64 26.31
C LEU A 78 27.93 -21.49 26.99
N PRO A 79 28.24 -22.67 27.53
CA PRO A 79 29.26 -23.66 27.15
C PRO A 79 28.76 -24.62 26.05
N ASP A 80 29.71 -25.31 25.40
CA ASP A 80 29.43 -26.48 24.57
C ASP A 80 30.00 -27.72 25.29
N PHE A 81 29.15 -28.54 25.90
CA PHE A 81 29.52 -29.78 26.60
C PHE A 81 29.33 -30.96 25.65
N GLN A 82 30.40 -31.73 25.48
CA GLN A 82 30.38 -32.94 24.66
C GLN A 82 30.91 -34.13 25.45
N ARG A 83 30.18 -35.25 25.32
CA ARG A 83 30.58 -36.54 25.86
C ARG A 83 30.25 -37.62 24.86
N PHE A 84 31.29 -38.25 24.29
CA PHE A 84 31.13 -39.30 23.29
C PHE A 84 32.32 -40.26 23.30
N ILE A 85 32.13 -41.45 22.70
CA ILE A 85 33.21 -42.42 22.52
C ILE A 85 33.82 -42.21 21.14
N GLN A 86 35.11 -41.97 21.08
CA GLN A 86 35.90 -41.85 19.85
C GLN A 86 36.82 -43.05 19.68
N SER A 87 36.88 -43.60 18.47
CA SER A 87 37.80 -44.65 18.13
C SER A 87 39.15 -44.09 17.68
N TYR A 88 40.21 -44.61 18.25
CA TYR A 88 41.58 -44.35 17.83
C TYR A 88 42.20 -45.62 17.25
N THR A 89 42.96 -45.47 16.18
CA THR A 89 43.76 -46.56 15.63
C THR A 89 45.15 -46.47 16.23
N ASN A 90 45.54 -47.49 17.00
CA ASN A 90 46.85 -47.58 17.62
C ASN A 90 47.95 -47.86 16.56
N ALA A 91 49.22 -47.68 16.93
CA ALA A 91 50.35 -47.90 16.03
C ALA A 91 50.47 -49.36 15.51
N ASP A 92 49.89 -50.31 16.20
CA ASP A 92 49.80 -51.71 15.81
C ASP A 92 48.58 -52.05 14.92
N GLY A 93 47.79 -51.05 14.53
CA GLY A 93 46.59 -51.22 13.73
C GLY A 93 45.34 -51.61 14.50
N SER A 94 45.42 -51.85 15.81
CA SER A 94 44.25 -52.11 16.67
C SER A 94 43.43 -50.85 16.90
N LYS A 95 42.11 -50.99 17.14
CA LYS A 95 41.22 -49.88 17.48
C LYS A 95 40.97 -49.85 19.00
N SER A 96 41.28 -48.76 19.64
CA SER A 96 40.86 -48.45 20.99
C SER A 96 39.72 -47.42 20.98
N TYR A 97 38.80 -47.57 21.94
CA TYR A 97 37.67 -46.68 22.12
C TYR A 97 37.86 -45.90 23.41
N VAL A 98 37.96 -44.56 23.25
CA VAL A 98 38.22 -43.65 24.37
C VAL A 98 37.01 -42.79 24.60
N LEU A 99 36.54 -42.70 25.82
CA LEU A 99 35.50 -41.75 26.23
C LEU A 99 36.12 -40.35 26.24
N GLN A 100 35.62 -39.49 25.34
CA GLN A 100 35.96 -38.07 25.33
C GLN A 100 34.87 -37.29 26.05
N GLN A 101 35.25 -36.42 26.97
CA GLN A 101 34.36 -35.55 27.68
C GLN A 101 35.02 -34.18 27.83
N TYR A 102 34.44 -33.15 27.28
CA TYR A 102 34.98 -31.80 27.38
C TYR A 102 33.90 -30.73 27.38
N VAL A 103 34.28 -29.57 27.91
CA VAL A 103 33.48 -28.33 27.81
C VAL A 103 34.29 -27.31 27.03
N ASN A 104 33.69 -26.76 25.99
CA ASN A 104 34.30 -25.70 25.20
C ASN A 104 33.58 -24.37 25.40
N TYR A 105 34.36 -23.32 25.58
CA TYR A 105 33.93 -21.91 25.59
C TYR A 105 34.67 -21.19 24.49
N ALA A 106 33.95 -20.52 23.61
CA ALA A 106 34.58 -19.78 22.50
C ALA A 106 33.97 -18.38 22.31
N GLY A 107 34.82 -17.42 22.04
CA GLY A 107 34.42 -16.07 21.64
C GLY A 107 35.17 -15.68 20.38
N ASN A 108 34.45 -15.12 19.40
CA ASN A 108 34.99 -14.67 18.11
C ASN A 108 34.50 -13.28 17.76
N LEU A 109 35.38 -12.45 17.27
CA LEU A 109 35.09 -11.15 16.67
C LEU A 109 35.47 -11.21 15.19
N SER A 110 34.54 -10.81 14.31
CA SER A 110 34.75 -10.87 12.86
C SER A 110 34.33 -9.56 12.20
N LEU A 111 35.23 -8.93 11.46
CA LEU A 111 34.95 -7.84 10.55
C LEU A 111 34.96 -8.39 9.12
N SER A 112 33.78 -8.48 8.50
CA SER A 112 33.61 -9.08 7.16
C SER A 112 33.13 -8.07 6.13
N GLN A 113 33.63 -8.19 4.90
CA GLN A 113 33.29 -7.36 3.76
C GLN A 113 33.00 -8.21 2.52
N GLN A 114 31.83 -8.04 1.94
CA GLN A 114 31.48 -8.67 0.67
C GLN A 114 32.08 -7.89 -0.51
N ILE A 115 32.68 -8.60 -1.45
CA ILE A 115 33.23 -8.03 -2.69
C ILE A 115 32.20 -8.25 -3.80
N GLY A 116 31.29 -7.30 -3.98
CA GLY A 116 30.13 -7.44 -4.89
C GLY A 116 30.49 -7.69 -6.36
N PHE A 117 31.68 -7.26 -6.81
CA PHE A 117 32.12 -7.47 -8.21
C PHE A 117 32.48 -8.92 -8.47
N THR A 118 33.26 -9.56 -7.58
CA THR A 118 33.73 -10.94 -7.72
C THR A 118 32.81 -11.95 -7.06
N GLY A 119 31.99 -11.53 -6.09
CA GLY A 119 31.19 -12.41 -5.24
C GLY A 119 31.97 -13.02 -4.08
N GLY A 120 33.25 -12.62 -3.90
CA GLY A 120 34.10 -13.06 -2.80
C GLY A 120 33.82 -12.34 -1.49
N ASN A 121 34.43 -12.82 -0.42
CA ASN A 121 34.35 -12.22 0.91
C ASN A 121 35.77 -12.14 1.52
N ILE A 122 36.07 -11.01 2.15
CA ILE A 122 37.27 -10.85 2.98
C ILE A 122 36.82 -10.61 4.42
N SER A 123 37.45 -11.29 5.37
CA SER A 123 37.17 -11.08 6.79
C SER A 123 38.44 -11.01 7.61
N LEU A 124 38.43 -10.12 8.62
CA LEU A 124 39.42 -10.02 9.66
C LEU A 124 38.81 -10.59 10.94
N ASN A 125 39.42 -11.62 11.50
CA ASN A 125 38.87 -12.32 12.63
C ASN A 125 39.86 -12.34 13.80
N SER A 126 39.32 -12.31 15.00
CA SER A 126 40.03 -12.54 16.27
C SER A 126 39.20 -13.50 17.11
N GLY A 127 39.82 -14.50 17.72
CA GLY A 127 39.12 -15.52 18.45
C GLY A 127 39.92 -16.03 19.67
N LEU A 128 39.17 -16.49 20.68
CA LEU A 128 39.69 -17.17 21.83
C LEU A 128 38.77 -18.33 22.17
N SER A 129 39.32 -19.52 22.34
CA SER A 129 38.58 -20.64 22.92
C SER A 129 39.29 -21.22 24.16
N ARG A 130 38.51 -21.69 25.09
CA ARG A 130 38.92 -22.46 26.24
C ARG A 130 38.26 -23.81 26.19
N THR A 131 39.06 -24.87 26.28
CA THR A 131 38.58 -26.25 26.34
C THR A 131 39.00 -26.87 27.67
N ASP A 132 38.03 -27.31 28.45
CA ASP A 132 38.23 -28.04 29.68
C ASP A 132 37.95 -29.54 29.39
N ASN A 133 39.00 -30.38 29.29
CA ASN A 133 38.87 -31.82 29.11
C ASN A 133 38.63 -32.45 30.48
N ILE A 134 37.56 -33.21 30.60
CA ILE A 134 37.11 -33.85 31.85
C ILE A 134 37.51 -35.30 31.77
N GLY A 135 38.51 -35.71 32.59
CA GLY A 135 39.02 -37.08 32.76
C GLY A 135 39.29 -37.34 34.24
N ASP A 136 40.22 -38.25 34.53
CA ASP A 136 40.69 -38.52 35.91
C ASP A 136 41.29 -37.26 36.57
N SER A 137 41.80 -36.35 35.74
CA SER A 137 42.15 -34.98 36.08
C SER A 137 41.64 -34.04 34.98
N THR A 138 41.02 -32.89 35.36
CA THR A 138 40.56 -31.87 34.40
C THR A 138 41.77 -31.09 33.89
N THR A 139 41.94 -31.07 32.58
CA THR A 139 42.99 -30.26 31.91
C THR A 139 42.37 -29.13 31.10
N THR A 140 42.84 -27.92 31.35
CA THR A 140 42.39 -26.72 30.62
C THR A 140 43.41 -26.34 29.54
N SER A 141 42.93 -26.03 28.37
CA SER A 141 43.73 -25.46 27.30
C SER A 141 43.02 -24.24 26.70
N TYR A 142 43.83 -23.27 26.32
CA TYR A 142 43.38 -22.07 25.59
C TYR A 142 43.95 -22.09 24.20
N LEU A 143 43.10 -21.79 23.17
CA LEU A 143 43.54 -21.52 21.82
C LEU A 143 43.16 -20.07 21.50
N SER A 144 44.17 -19.23 21.31
CA SER A 144 43.96 -17.88 20.83
C SER A 144 44.26 -17.81 19.33
N THR A 145 43.49 -17.02 18.65
CA THR A 145 43.74 -16.55 17.30
C THR A 145 43.72 -15.01 17.37
N PRO A 146 44.86 -14.37 17.73
CA PRO A 146 44.88 -12.93 17.96
C PRO A 146 44.39 -12.14 16.76
N ILE A 147 44.77 -12.56 15.58
CA ILE A 147 44.35 -11.99 14.29
C ILE A 147 44.48 -13.00 13.17
N ASN A 148 43.49 -13.10 12.32
CA ASN A 148 43.64 -13.74 10.99
C ASN A 148 42.83 -12.98 9.93
N ILE A 149 43.31 -12.98 8.71
CA ILE A 149 42.63 -12.52 7.52
C ILE A 149 42.18 -13.76 6.75
N LYS A 150 40.90 -13.86 6.49
CA LYS A 150 40.35 -14.92 5.65
C LYS A 150 39.77 -14.31 4.38
N TYR A 151 40.22 -14.80 3.24
CA TYR A 151 39.66 -14.48 1.94
C TYR A 151 39.00 -15.70 1.33
N THR A 152 37.74 -15.54 0.90
CA THR A 152 37.03 -16.58 0.16
C THR A 152 36.58 -16.05 -1.18
N GLN A 153 36.85 -16.78 -2.25
CA GLN A 153 36.51 -16.39 -3.62
C GLN A 153 35.87 -17.56 -4.35
N PRO A 154 34.56 -17.50 -4.63
CA PRO A 154 33.95 -18.43 -5.56
C PRO A 154 34.33 -18.07 -6.99
N PHE A 155 34.76 -19.06 -7.78
CA PHE A 155 35.03 -18.95 -9.19
C PHE A 155 33.95 -19.73 -9.98
N PHE A 156 33.52 -19.16 -11.09
CA PHE A 156 32.54 -19.75 -11.98
C PHE A 156 31.14 -19.98 -11.41
N LYS A 157 30.87 -19.52 -10.18
CA LYS A 157 29.56 -19.54 -9.52
C LYS A 157 28.71 -18.34 -9.89
N PHE A 158 27.42 -18.49 -9.72
CA PHE A 158 26.48 -17.39 -9.87
C PHE A 158 26.75 -16.28 -8.83
N ASN A 159 26.97 -15.07 -9.29
CA ASN A 159 27.16 -13.90 -8.43
C ASN A 159 25.85 -13.12 -8.27
N SER A 160 25.11 -13.38 -7.19
CA SER A 160 23.84 -12.73 -6.86
C SER A 160 23.99 -11.21 -6.65
N TYR A 161 25.11 -10.76 -6.07
CA TYR A 161 25.35 -9.33 -5.81
C TYR A 161 25.39 -8.50 -7.09
N ARG A 162 25.97 -9.03 -8.17
CA ARG A 162 26.01 -8.37 -9.47
C ARG A 162 24.62 -8.09 -10.03
N TRP A 163 23.67 -9.01 -9.84
CA TRP A 163 22.30 -8.89 -10.31
C TRP A 163 21.46 -8.03 -9.38
N GLN A 164 21.61 -8.19 -8.07
CA GLN A 164 20.95 -7.35 -7.08
C GLN A 164 21.33 -5.87 -7.23
N ARG A 165 22.56 -5.57 -7.59
CA ARG A 165 23.02 -4.20 -7.87
C ARG A 165 22.26 -3.55 -9.04
N LYS A 166 21.74 -4.35 -9.99
CA LYS A 166 20.87 -3.87 -11.07
C LYS A 166 19.41 -3.78 -10.65
N LEU A 167 18.94 -4.79 -9.91
CA LEU A 167 17.51 -4.94 -9.58
C LEU A 167 17.06 -4.04 -8.42
N LYS A 168 17.86 -3.91 -7.37
CA LYS A 168 17.47 -3.18 -6.16
C LYS A 168 17.20 -1.68 -6.38
N PRO A 169 17.99 -0.94 -7.17
CA PRO A 169 17.64 0.44 -7.53
C PRO A 169 16.32 0.53 -8.29
N LEU A 170 16.07 -0.36 -9.27
CA LEU A 170 14.81 -0.39 -10.03
C LEU A 170 13.61 -0.69 -9.13
N GLN A 171 13.73 -1.66 -8.22
CA GLN A 171 12.69 -1.98 -7.25
C GLN A 171 12.36 -0.78 -6.35
N TYR A 172 13.38 -0.03 -5.94
CA TYR A 172 13.17 1.18 -5.13
C TYR A 172 12.53 2.32 -5.92
N ASP A 173 12.92 2.52 -7.18
CA ASP A 173 12.30 3.53 -8.06
C ASP A 173 10.86 3.13 -8.43
N GLN A 174 10.60 1.85 -8.69
CA GLN A 174 9.26 1.30 -8.84
C GLN A 174 8.38 1.59 -7.60
N ALA A 175 8.93 1.40 -6.39
CA ALA A 175 8.20 1.66 -5.15
C ALA A 175 7.85 3.14 -4.95
N LYS A 176 8.71 4.07 -5.38
CA LYS A 176 8.39 5.51 -5.38
C LYS A 176 7.21 5.83 -6.28
N ARG A 177 7.23 5.29 -7.52
CA ARG A 177 6.15 5.49 -8.49
C ARG A 177 4.86 4.86 -8.00
N LYS A 178 4.93 3.65 -7.45
CA LYS A 178 3.79 2.96 -6.85
C LYS A 178 3.15 3.75 -5.71
N TYR A 179 3.95 4.38 -4.87
CA TYR A 179 3.44 5.25 -3.81
C TYR A 179 2.64 6.43 -4.37
N LEU A 180 3.09 7.06 -5.46
CA LEU A 180 2.33 8.12 -6.14
C LEU A 180 1.01 7.61 -6.72
N GLU A 181 1.03 6.42 -7.34
CA GLU A 181 -0.18 5.76 -7.83
C GLU A 181 -1.16 5.47 -6.69
N ASP A 182 -0.68 5.01 -5.54
CA ASP A 182 -1.50 4.73 -4.36
C ASP A 182 -2.13 6.02 -3.78
N ILE A 183 -1.43 7.15 -3.82
CA ILE A 183 -1.99 8.46 -3.45
C ILE A 183 -3.12 8.87 -4.40
N GLU A 184 -2.99 8.62 -5.70
CA GLU A 184 -4.08 8.88 -6.65
C GLU A 184 -5.25 7.89 -6.49
N ASP A 185 -5.00 6.63 -6.08
CA ASP A 185 -6.06 5.68 -5.68
C ASP A 185 -6.87 6.18 -4.46
N ILE A 186 -6.18 6.79 -3.50
CA ILE A 186 -6.84 7.42 -2.35
C ILE A 186 -7.72 8.58 -2.82
N ASN A 187 -7.29 9.38 -3.80
CA ASN A 187 -8.11 10.43 -4.38
C ASN A 187 -9.36 9.87 -5.06
N ILE A 188 -9.24 8.79 -5.83
CA ILE A 188 -10.38 8.10 -6.47
C ILE A 188 -11.35 7.56 -5.42
N THR A 189 -10.83 6.87 -4.42
CA THR A 189 -11.64 6.30 -3.34
C THR A 189 -12.35 7.40 -2.52
N THR A 190 -11.65 8.50 -2.23
CA THR A 190 -12.23 9.68 -1.56
C THR A 190 -13.35 10.28 -2.39
N THR A 191 -13.16 10.39 -3.70
CA THR A 191 -14.18 10.87 -4.63
C THR A 191 -15.43 10.01 -4.56
N ASN A 192 -15.29 8.68 -4.48
CA ASN A 192 -16.42 7.77 -4.37
C ASN A 192 -17.22 8.01 -3.07
N TYR A 193 -16.56 8.08 -1.94
CA TYR A 193 -17.23 8.35 -0.66
C TYR A 193 -17.82 9.76 -0.58
N PHE A 194 -17.13 10.75 -1.16
CA PHE A 194 -17.63 12.12 -1.23
C PHE A 194 -18.93 12.21 -2.02
N PHE A 195 -18.96 11.63 -3.22
CA PHE A 195 -20.16 11.66 -4.05
C PHE A 195 -21.29 10.78 -3.51
N ALA A 196 -20.98 9.64 -2.90
CA ALA A 196 -22.00 8.83 -2.23
C ALA A 196 -22.71 9.62 -1.10
N LEU A 197 -21.97 10.41 -0.31
CA LEU A 197 -22.57 11.28 0.69
C LEU A 197 -23.31 12.47 0.06
N LEU A 198 -22.75 13.08 -1.00
CA LEU A 198 -23.38 14.18 -1.70
C LEU A 198 -24.73 13.76 -2.32
N GLU A 199 -24.76 12.61 -3.00
CA GLU A 199 -25.97 12.04 -3.59
C GLU A 199 -27.01 11.74 -2.50
N ALA A 200 -26.61 11.18 -1.35
CA ALA A 200 -27.52 10.95 -0.23
C ALA A 200 -28.09 12.28 0.36
N GLN A 201 -27.29 13.36 0.38
CA GLN A 201 -27.76 14.69 0.80
C GLN A 201 -28.78 15.27 -0.19
N VAL A 202 -28.52 15.10 -1.49
CA VAL A 202 -29.41 15.53 -2.56
C VAL A 202 -30.72 14.74 -2.52
N GLU A 203 -30.66 13.41 -2.41
CA GLU A 203 -31.82 12.52 -2.32
C GLU A 203 -32.70 12.85 -1.11
N LYS A 204 -32.10 13.13 0.06
CA LYS A 204 -32.86 13.60 1.23
C LYS A 204 -33.58 14.93 0.98
N LYS A 205 -32.92 15.86 0.26
CA LYS A 205 -33.54 17.13 -0.12
C LYS A 205 -34.71 16.91 -1.09
N ILE A 206 -34.53 16.06 -2.10
CA ILE A 206 -35.55 15.67 -3.07
C ILE A 206 -36.75 15.03 -2.34
N ALA A 207 -36.51 14.02 -1.46
CA ALA A 207 -37.53 13.33 -0.73
C ALA A 207 -38.39 14.30 0.15
N ASN A 208 -37.72 15.22 0.85
CA ASN A 208 -38.41 16.24 1.63
C ASN A 208 -39.26 17.18 0.76
N THR A 209 -38.71 17.63 -0.37
CA THR A 209 -39.42 18.51 -1.30
C THR A 209 -40.64 17.80 -1.89
N ASN A 210 -40.47 16.53 -2.30
CA ASN A 210 -41.55 15.72 -2.85
C ASN A 210 -42.67 15.45 -1.83
N TYR A 211 -42.30 15.17 -0.58
CA TYR A 211 -43.31 15.04 0.49
C TYR A 211 -44.13 16.30 0.66
N LEU A 212 -43.51 17.48 0.75
CA LEU A 212 -44.23 18.76 0.89
C LEU A 212 -45.13 19.06 -0.31
N ASN A 213 -44.66 18.73 -1.51
CA ASN A 213 -45.44 18.88 -2.74
C ASN A 213 -46.64 17.94 -2.75
N TYR A 214 -46.48 16.64 -2.43
CA TYR A 214 -47.59 15.69 -2.39
C TYR A 214 -48.58 15.96 -1.25
N ASP A 215 -48.16 16.45 -0.09
CA ASP A 215 -49.01 16.88 0.98
C ASP A 215 -49.92 18.04 0.53
N THR A 216 -49.34 19.02 -0.16
CA THR A 216 -50.08 20.16 -0.73
C THR A 216 -51.07 19.69 -1.81
N LEU A 217 -50.62 18.87 -2.73
CA LEU A 217 -51.44 18.35 -3.82
C LEU A 217 -52.58 17.46 -3.31
N TYR A 218 -52.32 16.61 -2.32
CA TYR A 218 -53.36 15.77 -1.70
C TYR A 218 -54.47 16.65 -1.06
N LYS A 219 -54.12 17.70 -0.31
CA LYS A 219 -55.06 18.64 0.28
C LYS A 219 -55.94 19.36 -0.76
N ILE A 220 -55.32 19.83 -1.85
CA ILE A 220 -56.04 20.46 -2.97
C ILE A 220 -56.99 19.45 -3.66
N THR A 221 -56.50 18.24 -3.87
CA THR A 221 -57.29 17.16 -4.51
C THR A 221 -58.46 16.73 -3.66
N GLN A 222 -58.27 16.64 -2.32
CA GLN A 222 -59.33 16.36 -1.38
C GLN A 222 -60.46 17.42 -1.46
N GLY A 223 -60.12 18.71 -1.52
CA GLY A 223 -61.09 19.78 -1.71
C GLY A 223 -61.82 19.70 -3.07
N ARG A 224 -61.11 19.39 -4.17
CA ARG A 224 -61.73 19.19 -5.50
C ARG A 224 -62.65 17.98 -5.54
N PHE A 225 -62.32 16.89 -4.83
CA PHE A 225 -63.20 15.72 -4.68
C PHE A 225 -64.49 16.06 -3.91
N GLN A 226 -64.38 16.77 -2.79
CA GLN A 226 -65.56 17.23 -2.05
C GLN A 226 -66.52 18.10 -2.84
N LEU A 227 -65.96 18.86 -3.82
CA LEU A 227 -66.73 19.68 -4.78
C LEU A 227 -67.23 18.88 -5.99
N GLY A 228 -67.02 17.55 -6.04
CA GLY A 228 -67.43 16.69 -7.14
C GLY A 228 -66.68 16.92 -8.47
N LYS A 229 -65.53 17.61 -8.43
CA LYS A 229 -64.74 17.98 -9.63
C LYS A 229 -63.78 16.93 -10.11
N ILE A 230 -63.51 15.90 -9.30
CA ILE A 230 -62.60 14.79 -9.65
C ILE A 230 -63.14 13.46 -9.13
N PRO A 231 -62.82 12.34 -9.76
CA PRO A 231 -63.24 11.01 -9.33
C PRO A 231 -62.38 10.49 -8.16
N GLN A 232 -62.91 9.55 -7.38
CA GLN A 232 -62.29 8.99 -6.19
C GLN A 232 -60.94 8.32 -6.46
N ASN A 233 -60.77 7.61 -7.59
CA ASN A 233 -59.52 6.98 -7.95
C ASN A 233 -58.38 8.00 -8.05
N GLN A 234 -58.64 9.20 -8.50
CA GLN A 234 -57.64 10.28 -8.58
C GLN A 234 -57.19 10.77 -7.20
N LEU A 235 -58.15 10.91 -6.24
CA LEU A 235 -57.81 11.20 -4.85
C LEU A 235 -56.93 10.14 -4.22
N LEU A 236 -57.27 8.85 -4.45
CA LEU A 236 -56.49 7.72 -3.94
C LEU A 236 -55.06 7.64 -4.52
N LEU A 237 -54.83 8.07 -5.77
CA LEU A 237 -53.49 8.17 -6.37
C LEU A 237 -52.63 9.21 -5.66
N TYR A 238 -53.15 10.37 -5.28
CA TYR A 238 -52.41 11.37 -4.51
C TYR A 238 -52.15 10.92 -3.07
N GLU A 239 -53.10 10.24 -2.42
CA GLU A 239 -52.89 9.64 -1.12
C GLU A 239 -51.78 8.60 -1.12
N LEU A 240 -51.77 7.70 -2.12
CA LEU A 240 -50.73 6.71 -2.31
C LEU A 240 -49.36 7.39 -2.55
N SER A 241 -49.32 8.46 -3.34
CA SER A 241 -48.07 9.20 -3.60
C SER A 241 -47.53 9.90 -2.38
N LEU A 242 -48.42 10.45 -1.51
CA LEU A 242 -48.03 11.02 -0.23
C LEU A 242 -47.46 9.97 0.72
N LEU A 243 -48.06 8.78 0.79
CA LEU A 243 -47.55 7.67 1.59
C LEU A 243 -46.20 7.18 1.11
N LYS A 244 -46.02 7.06 -0.22
CA LYS A 244 -44.72 6.72 -0.85
C LYS A 244 -43.65 7.79 -0.56
N ALA A 245 -44.02 9.08 -0.64
CA ALA A 245 -43.09 10.16 -0.34
C ALA A 245 -42.66 10.17 1.14
N LYS A 246 -43.57 9.82 2.07
CA LYS A 246 -43.24 9.66 3.48
C LYS A 246 -42.23 8.52 3.69
N LEU A 247 -42.46 7.37 3.06
CA LEU A 247 -41.51 6.25 3.10
C LEU A 247 -40.14 6.61 2.49
N SER A 248 -40.16 7.40 1.41
CA SER A 248 -38.92 7.89 0.76
C SER A 248 -38.06 8.75 1.68
N ILE A 249 -38.68 9.57 2.57
CA ILE A 249 -37.96 10.35 3.59
C ILE A 249 -37.20 9.43 4.55
N GLU A 250 -37.89 8.38 5.06
CA GLU A 250 -37.29 7.44 6.00
C GLU A 250 -36.11 6.68 5.39
N ASN A 251 -36.26 6.23 4.14
CA ASN A 251 -35.21 5.56 3.40
C ASN A 251 -34.01 6.51 3.10
N ALA A 252 -34.30 7.77 2.72
CA ALA A 252 -33.27 8.77 2.45
C ALA A 252 -32.51 9.17 3.75
N ASP A 253 -33.19 9.17 4.89
CA ASP A 253 -32.54 9.40 6.20
C ASP A 253 -31.57 8.29 6.54
N LEU A 254 -31.97 7.04 6.34
CA LEU A 254 -31.09 5.89 6.55
C LEU A 254 -29.87 5.94 5.61
N ALA A 255 -30.12 6.15 4.32
CA ALA A 255 -29.04 6.24 3.31
C ALA A 255 -28.05 7.39 3.64
N LEU A 256 -28.57 8.54 4.09
CA LEU A 256 -27.72 9.66 4.50
C LEU A 256 -26.85 9.31 5.72
N GLN A 257 -27.43 8.64 6.72
CA GLN A 257 -26.68 8.22 7.91
C GLN A 257 -25.57 7.22 7.52
N ASP A 258 -25.87 6.24 6.69
CA ASP A 258 -24.90 5.25 6.22
C ASP A 258 -23.77 5.89 5.39
N ALA A 259 -24.12 6.76 4.45
CA ALA A 259 -23.14 7.47 3.64
C ALA A 259 -22.24 8.40 4.50
N LEU A 260 -22.84 9.09 5.48
CA LEU A 260 -22.11 9.95 6.41
C LEU A 260 -21.15 9.13 7.31
N PHE A 261 -21.61 7.98 7.81
CA PHE A 261 -20.79 7.08 8.60
C PHE A 261 -19.59 6.57 7.78
N ASN A 262 -19.83 6.09 6.57
CA ASN A 262 -18.80 5.58 5.68
C ASN A 262 -17.77 6.66 5.32
N PHE A 263 -18.23 7.86 4.99
CA PHE A 263 -17.36 9.00 4.67
C PHE A 263 -16.49 9.42 5.87
N LYS A 264 -17.10 9.57 7.05
CA LYS A 264 -16.37 9.90 8.29
C LYS A 264 -15.37 8.82 8.68
N SER A 265 -15.78 7.55 8.60
CA SER A 265 -14.93 6.40 8.89
C SER A 265 -13.71 6.37 7.99
N PHE A 266 -13.90 6.57 6.69
CA PHE A 266 -12.81 6.59 5.70
C PHE A 266 -11.81 7.73 5.96
N LEU A 267 -12.31 8.93 6.26
CA LEU A 267 -11.47 10.10 6.59
C LEU A 267 -10.95 10.10 8.03
N ARG A 268 -11.40 9.17 8.87
CA ARG A 268 -11.12 9.09 10.31
C ARG A 268 -11.49 10.38 11.05
N ILE A 269 -12.64 10.95 10.70
CA ILE A 269 -13.21 12.10 11.38
C ILE A 269 -14.07 11.58 12.53
N GLN A 270 -13.70 11.90 13.78
CA GLN A 270 -14.38 11.44 14.99
C GLN A 270 -15.40 12.46 15.52
N ASP A 271 -15.46 13.65 14.95
CA ASP A 271 -16.30 14.73 15.43
C ASP A 271 -17.80 14.44 15.23
N SER A 272 -18.61 14.92 16.18
CA SER A 272 -20.07 14.86 16.09
C SER A 272 -20.68 15.84 15.09
N ASP A 273 -19.85 16.62 14.39
CA ASP A 273 -20.27 17.65 13.46
C ASP A 273 -21.08 17.09 12.29
N SER A 274 -22.12 17.84 11.89
CA SER A 274 -22.82 17.60 10.63
C SER A 274 -21.96 18.07 9.46
N ILE A 275 -21.70 17.19 8.49
CA ILE A 275 -20.93 17.52 7.30
C ILE A 275 -21.90 17.83 6.17
N ILE A 276 -21.77 19.00 5.55
CA ILE A 276 -22.43 19.37 4.30
C ILE A 276 -21.36 19.47 3.22
N LEU A 277 -21.59 18.79 2.11
CA LEU A 277 -20.64 18.79 1.00
C LEU A 277 -20.98 19.88 -0.01
N ASP A 278 -19.95 20.58 -0.47
CA ASP A 278 -20.07 21.55 -1.57
C ASP A 278 -19.74 20.85 -2.90
N PRO A 279 -20.69 20.77 -3.86
CA PRO A 279 -20.44 20.11 -5.14
C PRO A 279 -19.32 20.80 -5.92
N PRO A 280 -18.35 20.05 -6.48
CA PRO A 280 -17.21 20.60 -7.21
C PRO A 280 -17.59 20.92 -8.69
N ILE A 281 -18.49 21.92 -8.89
CA ILE A 281 -19.04 22.31 -10.20
C ILE A 281 -18.16 23.27 -11.00
N GLY A 282 -17.18 23.93 -10.37
CA GLY A 282 -16.24 24.85 -11.03
C GLY A 282 -15.15 24.12 -11.82
N ILE A 283 -15.51 23.46 -12.93
CA ILE A 283 -14.59 22.62 -13.70
C ILE A 283 -13.96 23.41 -14.84
N SER A 284 -12.62 23.43 -14.91
CA SER A 284 -11.88 23.87 -16.09
C SER A 284 -11.68 22.68 -17.03
N TYR A 285 -12.43 22.64 -18.10
CA TYR A 285 -12.37 21.58 -19.10
C TYR A 285 -11.08 21.66 -19.92
N PHE A 286 -10.47 20.51 -20.16
CA PHE A 286 -9.33 20.35 -21.06
C PHE A 286 -9.44 19.02 -21.81
N THR A 287 -8.69 18.89 -22.88
CA THR A 287 -8.59 17.65 -23.66
C THR A 287 -7.18 17.10 -23.57
N VAL A 288 -7.07 15.79 -23.55
CA VAL A 288 -5.79 15.08 -23.44
C VAL A 288 -5.47 14.39 -24.76
N ASN A 289 -4.23 14.61 -25.25
CA ASN A 289 -3.71 13.87 -26.39
C ASN A 289 -3.34 12.44 -25.96
N PRO A 290 -3.94 11.38 -26.55
CA PRO A 290 -3.65 9.99 -26.17
C PRO A 290 -2.19 9.59 -26.35
N LEU A 291 -1.50 10.08 -27.37
CA LEU A 291 -0.08 9.77 -27.59
C LEU A 291 0.78 10.35 -26.47
N LYS A 292 0.56 11.62 -26.09
CA LYS A 292 1.25 12.23 -24.97
C LYS A 292 0.97 11.49 -23.66
N ALA A 293 -0.25 11.03 -23.44
CA ALA A 293 -0.60 10.27 -22.23
C ALA A 293 0.14 8.91 -22.19
N ILE A 294 0.28 8.23 -23.33
CA ILE A 294 1.05 6.99 -23.45
C ILE A 294 2.53 7.24 -23.16
N ASP A 295 3.10 8.32 -23.68
CA ASP A 295 4.50 8.67 -23.44
C ASP A 295 4.76 8.97 -21.96
N GLU A 296 3.92 9.80 -21.33
CA GLU A 296 4.02 10.09 -19.88
C GLU A 296 3.83 8.84 -19.02
N ALA A 297 2.86 7.99 -19.36
CA ALA A 297 2.63 6.75 -18.63
C ALA A 297 3.82 5.79 -18.74
N THR A 298 4.37 5.65 -19.94
CA THR A 298 5.54 4.77 -20.18
C THR A 298 6.80 5.30 -19.46
N ALA A 299 6.93 6.61 -19.32
CA ALA A 299 8.07 7.21 -18.64
C ALA A 299 7.95 7.19 -17.11
N ASN A 300 6.74 7.35 -16.56
CA ASN A 300 6.57 7.74 -15.16
C ASN A 300 5.96 6.65 -14.26
N THR A 301 5.27 5.62 -14.80
CA THR A 301 4.51 4.68 -13.96
C THR A 301 5.35 3.52 -13.42
N SER A 302 4.86 2.89 -12.35
CA SER A 302 5.47 1.71 -11.76
C SER A 302 5.45 0.50 -12.70
N SER A 303 4.44 0.40 -13.59
CA SER A 303 4.30 -0.67 -14.58
C SER A 303 5.43 -0.68 -15.60
N ALA A 304 5.90 0.49 -16.04
CA ALA A 304 7.02 0.60 -16.97
C ALA A 304 8.31 0.03 -16.37
N GLU A 305 8.60 0.35 -15.10
CA GLU A 305 9.73 -0.23 -14.36
C GLU A 305 9.57 -1.74 -14.12
N ASP A 306 8.34 -2.22 -13.90
CA ASP A 306 8.05 -3.64 -13.70
C ASP A 306 8.39 -4.47 -14.94
N PHE A 307 8.07 -3.97 -16.14
CA PHE A 307 8.44 -4.64 -17.39
C PHE A 307 9.96 -4.78 -17.54
N GLN A 308 10.71 -3.73 -17.26
CA GLN A 308 12.18 -3.78 -17.31
C GLN A 308 12.75 -4.74 -16.26
N ARG A 309 12.21 -4.70 -15.02
CA ARG A 309 12.64 -5.58 -13.94
C ARG A 309 12.41 -7.05 -14.29
N LYS A 310 11.24 -7.42 -14.83
CA LYS A 310 10.92 -8.80 -15.25
C LYS A 310 11.90 -9.34 -16.29
N LEU A 311 12.28 -8.53 -17.27
CA LEU A 311 13.27 -8.94 -18.27
C LEU A 311 14.65 -9.19 -17.65
N ILE A 312 15.11 -8.32 -16.75
CA ILE A 312 16.38 -8.49 -16.04
C ILE A 312 16.37 -9.73 -15.13
N GLU A 313 15.24 -9.99 -14.44
CA GLU A 313 15.06 -11.19 -13.60
C GLU A 313 15.08 -12.48 -14.44
N ALA A 314 14.46 -12.47 -15.60
CA ALA A 314 14.49 -13.60 -16.53
C ALA A 314 15.91 -13.88 -17.05
N ASP A 315 16.66 -12.84 -17.41
CA ASP A 315 18.07 -12.97 -17.79
C ASP A 315 18.96 -13.45 -16.62
N MET A 316 18.69 -12.98 -15.41
CA MET A 316 19.34 -13.45 -14.19
C MET A 316 19.17 -14.96 -14.00
N ASN A 317 17.92 -15.45 -14.16
CA ASN A 317 17.60 -16.86 -13.99
C ASN A 317 18.29 -17.75 -15.05
N VAL A 318 18.38 -17.29 -16.29
CA VAL A 318 19.17 -17.98 -17.33
C VAL A 318 20.65 -18.01 -16.97
N ASN A 319 21.20 -16.89 -16.49
CA ASN A 319 22.60 -16.83 -16.07
C ASN A 319 22.86 -17.77 -14.88
N MET A 320 21.94 -17.81 -13.88
CA MET A 320 22.03 -18.72 -12.75
C MET A 320 22.05 -20.17 -13.20
N ALA A 321 21.11 -20.60 -14.05
CA ALA A 321 21.06 -21.95 -14.58
C ALA A 321 22.34 -22.33 -15.36
N LYS A 322 22.93 -21.39 -16.10
CA LYS A 322 24.19 -21.59 -16.82
C LYS A 322 25.40 -21.74 -15.89
N MET A 323 25.44 -20.98 -14.79
CA MET A 323 26.53 -21.06 -13.81
C MET A 323 26.43 -22.34 -12.97
N ASP A 324 25.23 -22.68 -12.51
CA ASP A 324 24.99 -23.88 -11.69
C ASP A 324 25.22 -25.20 -12.45
N GLY A 325 25.22 -25.18 -13.78
CA GLY A 325 25.48 -26.34 -14.63
C GLY A 325 26.94 -26.52 -15.03
N ARG A 326 27.85 -25.65 -14.58
CA ARG A 326 29.30 -25.70 -14.89
C ARG A 326 30.11 -26.30 -13.74
N PHE A 327 31.40 -26.54 -14.01
CA PHE A 327 32.36 -26.73 -12.93
C PHE A 327 32.46 -25.43 -12.11
N ASP A 328 32.69 -25.57 -10.84
CA ASP A 328 32.94 -24.45 -9.95
C ASP A 328 34.17 -24.69 -9.09
N ALA A 329 34.76 -23.61 -8.58
CA ALA A 329 35.89 -23.66 -7.69
C ALA A 329 35.72 -22.64 -6.57
N ASP A 330 36.12 -23.01 -5.37
CA ASP A 330 36.16 -22.14 -4.21
C ASP A 330 37.59 -22.04 -3.68
N LEU A 331 38.10 -20.82 -3.71
CA LEU A 331 39.35 -20.49 -3.04
C LEU A 331 39.08 -20.03 -1.63
N SER A 332 39.77 -20.60 -0.64
CA SER A 332 39.81 -20.11 0.74
C SER A 332 41.28 -19.95 1.13
N ALA A 333 41.66 -18.75 1.50
CA ALA A 333 42.99 -18.41 2.01
C ALA A 333 42.85 -17.82 3.42
N ILE A 334 43.60 -18.30 4.36
CA ILE A 334 43.67 -17.78 5.73
C ILE A 334 45.11 -17.49 6.05
N LEU A 335 45.42 -16.29 6.49
CA LEU A 335 46.74 -15.85 6.95
C LEU A 335 46.56 -15.17 8.31
N GLY A 336 47.40 -15.57 9.28
CA GLY A 336 47.29 -14.99 10.62
C GLY A 336 48.17 -15.67 11.61
N TYR A 337 47.76 -15.63 12.86
CA TYR A 337 48.49 -16.18 13.99
C TYR A 337 47.56 -16.98 14.92
N ASN A 338 48.04 -18.06 15.47
CA ASN A 338 47.38 -18.79 16.56
C ASN A 338 48.40 -19.30 17.60
N GLN A 339 47.91 -19.56 18.80
CA GLN A 339 48.72 -20.11 19.87
C GLN A 339 47.86 -20.89 20.84
N THR A 340 48.40 -22.02 21.28
CA THR A 340 47.75 -22.80 22.37
C THR A 340 48.60 -22.78 23.63
N ALA A 341 47.95 -22.71 24.79
CA ALA A 341 48.63 -22.73 26.09
C ALA A 341 47.67 -23.19 27.19
N PRO A 342 48.21 -23.76 28.29
CA PRO A 342 47.39 -24.13 29.45
C PRO A 342 46.90 -22.92 30.27
N LYS A 343 47.50 -21.76 30.10
CA LYS A 343 47.10 -20.50 30.76
C LYS A 343 46.77 -19.41 29.76
N LEU A 344 45.75 -18.64 30.03
CA LEU A 344 45.28 -17.59 29.15
C LEU A 344 46.37 -16.55 28.74
N PRO A 345 47.21 -15.98 29.65
CA PRO A 345 48.25 -15.06 29.25
C PRO A 345 49.28 -15.64 28.30
N ASP A 346 49.56 -16.93 28.42
CA ASP A 346 50.58 -17.60 27.61
C ASP A 346 50.06 -17.94 26.20
N ALA A 347 48.74 -18.05 26.03
CA ALA A 347 48.12 -18.22 24.72
C ALA A 347 48.29 -17.00 23.79
N TYR A 348 48.75 -15.87 24.30
CA TYR A 348 49.06 -14.67 23.51
C TYR A 348 50.58 -14.40 23.39
N LYS A 349 51.42 -15.27 23.96
CA LYS A 349 52.87 -15.15 23.87
C LYS A 349 53.41 -16.04 22.73
N ASN A 350 54.26 -15.49 21.93
CA ASN A 350 54.91 -16.20 20.81
C ASN A 350 53.94 -16.95 19.89
N PRO A 351 52.95 -16.22 19.30
CA PRO A 351 51.97 -16.88 18.42
C PRO A 351 52.69 -17.47 17.21
N GLN A 352 52.18 -18.60 16.76
CA GLN A 352 52.68 -19.31 15.58
C GLN A 352 51.96 -18.85 14.35
N ASP A 353 52.64 -18.88 13.20
CA ASP A 353 52.05 -18.56 11.91
C ASP A 353 50.88 -19.53 11.62
N LEU A 354 49.77 -18.97 11.16
CA LEU A 354 48.63 -19.68 10.65
C LEU A 354 48.49 -19.37 9.16
N GLU A 355 48.86 -20.34 8.33
CA GLU A 355 48.73 -20.26 6.90
C GLU A 355 47.91 -21.42 6.38
N GLN A 356 46.83 -21.14 5.71
CA GLN A 356 45.98 -22.15 5.09
C GLN A 356 45.54 -21.68 3.72
N PHE A 357 45.77 -22.49 2.72
CA PHE A 357 45.30 -22.28 1.37
C PHE A 357 44.54 -23.52 0.90
N THR A 358 43.31 -23.35 0.51
CA THR A 358 42.45 -24.42 0.03
C THR A 358 41.82 -24.00 -1.29
N LEU A 359 41.99 -24.76 -2.33
CA LEU A 359 41.30 -24.65 -3.60
C LEU A 359 40.43 -25.90 -3.75
N GLN A 360 39.13 -25.74 -3.59
CA GLN A 360 38.18 -26.82 -3.81
C GLN A 360 37.62 -26.69 -5.23
N LEU A 361 37.66 -27.78 -5.99
CA LEU A 361 37.11 -27.87 -7.33
C LEU A 361 35.96 -28.87 -7.35
N ASN A 362 34.83 -28.47 -7.88
CA ASN A 362 33.66 -29.32 -8.08
C ASN A 362 33.35 -29.41 -9.57
N VAL A 363 33.49 -30.62 -10.13
CA VAL A 363 33.30 -30.86 -11.57
C VAL A 363 32.21 -31.91 -11.76
N PRO A 364 31.02 -31.53 -12.27
CA PRO A 364 30.00 -32.52 -12.61
C PRO A 364 30.47 -33.33 -13.84
N ILE A 365 30.80 -34.60 -13.62
CA ILE A 365 31.30 -35.47 -14.70
C ILE A 365 30.18 -36.07 -15.53
N LEU A 366 29.08 -36.49 -14.87
CA LEU A 366 27.96 -37.12 -15.51
C LEU A 366 26.68 -36.73 -14.79
N ASP A 367 25.81 -36.01 -15.44
CA ASP A 367 24.52 -35.53 -14.90
C ASP A 367 23.32 -35.93 -15.75
N TRP A 368 23.53 -36.80 -16.75
CA TRP A 368 22.49 -37.29 -17.66
C TRP A 368 21.72 -36.17 -18.39
N GLY A 369 22.31 -35.01 -18.53
CA GLY A 369 21.72 -33.85 -19.20
C GLY A 369 20.84 -32.97 -18.32
N VAL A 370 20.87 -33.13 -16.99
CA VAL A 370 20.11 -32.32 -16.04
C VAL A 370 20.48 -30.83 -16.14
N ALA A 371 21.76 -30.48 -16.19
CA ALA A 371 22.21 -29.10 -16.36
C ALA A 371 21.72 -28.51 -17.69
N ARG A 372 21.83 -29.26 -18.79
CA ARG A 372 21.31 -28.84 -20.11
C ARG A 372 19.81 -28.61 -20.07
N GLY A 373 19.05 -29.52 -19.42
CA GLY A 373 17.62 -29.41 -19.24
C GLY A 373 17.22 -28.14 -18.45
N ARG A 374 17.90 -27.85 -17.34
CA ARG A 374 17.69 -26.63 -16.54
C ARG A 374 17.97 -25.37 -17.33
N ILE A 375 19.05 -25.33 -18.12
CA ILE A 375 19.35 -24.18 -18.97
C ILE A 375 18.22 -23.98 -20.00
N LYS A 376 17.79 -25.06 -20.67
CA LYS A 376 16.71 -24.99 -21.67
C LYS A 376 15.38 -24.55 -21.06
N MET A 377 15.06 -25.03 -19.87
CA MET A 377 13.90 -24.56 -19.10
C MET A 377 13.98 -23.06 -18.81
N ALA A 378 15.12 -22.58 -18.30
CA ALA A 378 15.33 -21.16 -18.00
C ALA A 378 15.28 -20.28 -19.27
N GLU A 379 15.86 -20.74 -20.39
CA GLU A 379 15.78 -20.07 -21.68
C GLU A 379 14.33 -19.99 -22.19
N SER A 380 13.57 -21.09 -22.12
CA SER A 380 12.16 -21.09 -22.48
C SER A 380 11.32 -20.19 -21.57
N GLN A 381 11.59 -20.20 -20.26
CA GLN A 381 10.93 -19.29 -19.31
C GLN A 381 11.23 -17.82 -19.61
N ARG A 382 12.47 -17.49 -20.01
CA ARG A 382 12.80 -16.13 -20.44
C ARG A 382 12.01 -15.71 -21.69
N GLU A 383 11.85 -16.59 -22.68
CA GLU A 383 11.04 -16.29 -23.87
C GLU A 383 9.55 -16.11 -23.52
N ILE A 384 9.02 -16.92 -22.56
CA ILE A 384 7.67 -16.70 -22.03
C ILE A 384 7.55 -15.29 -21.41
N VAL A 385 8.51 -14.91 -20.57
CA VAL A 385 8.51 -13.57 -19.94
C VAL A 385 8.60 -12.44 -20.97
N LYS A 386 9.43 -12.60 -22.03
CA LYS A 386 9.52 -11.62 -23.11
C LYS A 386 8.18 -11.43 -23.82
N ASN A 387 7.53 -12.54 -24.20
CA ASN A 387 6.22 -12.49 -24.85
C ASN A 387 5.14 -11.88 -23.93
N GLN A 388 5.18 -12.21 -22.63
CA GLN A 388 4.29 -11.60 -21.64
C GLN A 388 4.52 -10.09 -21.48
N VAL A 389 5.76 -9.65 -21.50
CA VAL A 389 6.10 -8.22 -21.43
C VAL A 389 5.68 -7.50 -22.71
N GLU A 390 5.90 -8.09 -23.89
CA GLU A 390 5.46 -7.53 -25.16
C GLU A 390 3.93 -7.37 -25.20
N GLN A 391 3.18 -8.43 -24.85
CA GLN A 391 1.72 -8.36 -24.76
C GLN A 391 1.29 -7.33 -23.70
N GLY A 392 1.94 -7.33 -22.53
CA GLY A 392 1.66 -6.38 -21.45
C GLY A 392 1.87 -4.92 -21.87
N LEU A 393 2.87 -4.63 -22.68
CA LEU A 393 3.09 -3.28 -23.24
C LEU A 393 2.00 -2.87 -24.24
N ILE A 394 1.52 -3.80 -25.05
CA ILE A 394 0.40 -3.56 -25.97
C ILE A 394 -0.88 -3.24 -25.17
N ASP A 395 -1.21 -4.12 -24.22
CA ASP A 395 -2.39 -3.95 -23.36
C ASP A 395 -2.34 -2.65 -22.54
N PHE A 396 -1.16 -2.31 -22.01
CA PHE A 396 -0.91 -1.09 -21.26
C PHE A 396 -1.19 0.16 -22.12
N ARG A 397 -0.62 0.24 -23.33
CA ARG A 397 -0.86 1.35 -24.25
C ARG A 397 -2.32 1.45 -24.67
N GLN A 398 -2.97 0.30 -24.93
CA GLN A 398 -4.37 0.25 -25.33
C GLN A 398 -5.28 0.70 -24.18
N SER A 399 -4.99 0.33 -22.93
CA SER A 399 -5.77 0.77 -21.77
C SER A 399 -5.68 2.28 -21.59
N ILE A 400 -4.49 2.87 -21.69
CA ILE A 400 -4.30 4.31 -21.58
C ILE A 400 -5.06 5.05 -22.70
N TYR A 401 -4.91 4.59 -23.94
CA TYR A 401 -5.62 5.18 -25.05
C TYR A 401 -7.13 5.22 -24.82
N ARG A 402 -7.71 4.08 -24.42
CA ARG A 402 -9.15 3.94 -24.13
C ARG A 402 -9.60 4.85 -22.98
N ASP A 403 -8.83 4.93 -21.90
CA ASP A 403 -9.21 5.70 -20.73
C ASP A 403 -9.06 7.22 -20.99
N VAL A 404 -8.08 7.63 -21.80
CA VAL A 404 -8.01 9.03 -22.31
C VAL A 404 -9.22 9.37 -23.18
N MET A 405 -9.64 8.46 -24.06
CA MET A 405 -10.84 8.69 -24.86
C MET A 405 -12.10 8.82 -23.99
N LYS A 406 -12.24 7.98 -22.98
CA LYS A 406 -13.33 8.10 -21.99
C LYS A 406 -13.29 9.43 -21.25
N PHE A 407 -12.10 9.85 -20.80
CA PHE A 407 -11.95 11.17 -20.14
C PHE A 407 -12.37 12.32 -21.05
N ASN A 408 -11.92 12.32 -22.30
CA ASN A 408 -12.25 13.36 -23.26
C ASN A 408 -13.77 13.45 -23.57
N MET A 409 -14.51 12.35 -23.39
CA MET A 409 -15.98 12.34 -23.53
C MET A 409 -16.69 12.95 -22.30
N GLN A 410 -16.05 12.99 -21.13
CA GLN A 410 -16.70 13.41 -19.87
C GLN A 410 -17.21 14.86 -19.94
N LYS A 411 -16.51 15.76 -20.65
CA LYS A 411 -16.98 17.13 -20.86
C LYS A 411 -18.38 17.15 -21.46
N ASN A 412 -18.55 16.51 -22.60
CA ASN A 412 -19.83 16.49 -23.30
C ASN A 412 -20.93 15.80 -22.48
N GLN A 413 -20.60 14.69 -21.82
CA GLN A 413 -21.54 13.97 -20.97
C GLN A 413 -22.03 14.83 -19.81
N LEU A 414 -21.14 15.55 -19.14
CA LEU A 414 -21.48 16.43 -18.04
C LEU A 414 -22.27 17.67 -18.52
N GLU A 415 -21.91 18.28 -19.65
CA GLU A 415 -22.66 19.39 -20.23
C GLU A 415 -24.09 18.97 -20.62
N ILE A 416 -24.26 17.79 -21.22
CA ILE A 416 -25.56 17.22 -21.54
C ILE A 416 -26.38 16.96 -20.28
N ALA A 417 -25.80 16.33 -19.26
CA ALA A 417 -26.49 16.05 -17.99
C ALA A 417 -26.93 17.34 -17.27
N ALA A 418 -26.06 18.38 -17.22
CA ALA A 418 -26.38 19.65 -16.61
C ALA A 418 -27.52 20.37 -17.36
N LYS A 419 -27.52 20.27 -18.71
CA LYS A 419 -28.60 20.83 -19.53
C LYS A 419 -29.91 20.08 -19.35
N ALA A 420 -29.85 18.73 -19.29
CA ALA A 420 -31.02 17.88 -19.04
C ALA A 420 -31.66 18.20 -17.69
N ASP A 421 -30.85 18.29 -16.61
CA ASP A 421 -31.33 18.69 -15.28
C ASP A 421 -32.06 20.06 -15.32
N THR A 422 -31.45 21.07 -15.97
CA THR A 422 -32.06 22.39 -16.09
C THR A 422 -33.41 22.34 -16.84
N VAL A 423 -33.47 21.59 -17.94
CA VAL A 423 -34.68 21.48 -18.76
C VAL A 423 -35.77 20.70 -18.02
N ALA A 424 -35.42 19.59 -17.37
CA ALA A 424 -36.37 18.77 -16.64
C ALA A 424 -36.97 19.52 -15.42
N LYS A 425 -36.15 20.23 -14.64
CA LYS A 425 -36.61 21.08 -13.54
C LYS A 425 -37.57 22.16 -14.01
N LYS A 426 -37.25 22.83 -15.14
CA LYS A 426 -38.12 23.87 -15.73
C LYS A 426 -39.43 23.26 -16.25
N SER A 427 -39.39 22.09 -16.88
CA SER A 427 -40.57 21.37 -17.34
C SER A 427 -41.49 21.01 -16.16
N TYR A 428 -40.92 20.46 -15.11
CA TYR A 428 -41.69 20.13 -13.89
C TYR A 428 -42.34 21.36 -13.28
N GLN A 429 -41.59 22.46 -13.14
CA GLN A 429 -42.15 23.69 -12.57
C GLN A 429 -43.35 24.22 -13.41
N ILE A 430 -43.20 24.26 -14.75
CA ILE A 430 -44.30 24.69 -15.64
C ILE A 430 -45.53 23.74 -15.49
N THR A 431 -45.29 22.42 -15.42
CA THR A 431 -46.36 21.44 -15.29
C THR A 431 -47.07 21.58 -13.94
N GLN A 432 -46.30 21.80 -12.88
CA GLN A 432 -46.83 22.06 -11.51
C GLN A 432 -47.68 23.33 -11.47
N ASP A 433 -47.21 24.44 -12.07
CA ASP A 433 -47.97 25.70 -12.13
C ASP A 433 -49.29 25.54 -12.92
N ARG A 434 -49.24 24.82 -14.07
CA ARG A 434 -50.47 24.51 -14.84
C ARG A 434 -51.46 23.64 -14.08
N TYR A 435 -50.98 22.69 -13.28
CA TYR A 435 -51.83 21.87 -12.40
C TYR A 435 -52.47 22.71 -11.32
N MET A 436 -51.71 23.60 -10.68
CA MET A 436 -52.19 24.44 -9.56
C MET A 436 -53.33 25.37 -10.04
N ILE A 437 -53.23 25.96 -11.23
CA ILE A 437 -54.28 26.84 -11.79
C ILE A 437 -55.43 26.07 -12.49
N GLY A 438 -55.41 24.72 -12.43
CA GLY A 438 -56.45 23.86 -12.98
C GLY A 438 -56.48 23.70 -14.50
N LYS A 439 -55.42 24.10 -15.21
CA LYS A 439 -55.28 23.89 -16.68
C LYS A 439 -54.94 22.46 -17.06
N ILE A 440 -54.39 21.69 -16.14
CA ILE A 440 -54.16 20.26 -16.25
C ILE A 440 -54.80 19.58 -15.04
N SER A 441 -55.52 18.48 -15.28
CA SER A 441 -56.07 17.64 -14.24
C SER A 441 -55.47 16.26 -14.18
N ASP A 442 -54.56 15.94 -15.11
CA ASP A 442 -53.93 14.63 -15.20
C ASP A 442 -52.78 14.50 -14.21
N PHE A 443 -52.94 13.55 -13.27
CA PHE A 443 -51.93 13.15 -12.27
C PHE A 443 -50.67 12.62 -12.98
N GLN A 444 -50.84 11.83 -14.06
CA GLN A 444 -49.72 11.15 -14.70
C GLN A 444 -48.75 12.15 -15.35
N GLU A 445 -49.26 13.24 -15.96
CA GLU A 445 -48.39 14.29 -16.56
C GLU A 445 -47.49 14.94 -15.49
N LEU A 446 -48.06 15.29 -14.33
CA LEU A 446 -47.32 15.90 -13.21
C LEU A 446 -46.32 14.91 -12.59
N TYR A 447 -46.76 13.67 -12.36
CA TYR A 447 -45.88 12.61 -11.81
C TYR A 447 -44.68 12.30 -12.68
N THR A 448 -44.92 12.18 -13.99
CA THR A 448 -43.84 11.94 -14.97
C THR A 448 -42.84 13.09 -15.02
N ALA A 449 -43.30 14.36 -15.08
CA ALA A 449 -42.46 15.53 -15.08
C ALA A 449 -41.59 15.64 -13.80
N GLN A 450 -42.14 15.28 -12.64
CA GLN A 450 -41.43 15.25 -11.35
C GLN A 450 -40.36 14.17 -11.35
N THR A 451 -40.71 12.93 -11.73
CA THR A 451 -39.80 11.82 -11.77
C THR A 451 -38.63 12.09 -12.73
N GLU A 452 -38.91 12.74 -13.87
CA GLU A 452 -37.87 13.12 -14.84
C GLU A 452 -36.94 14.20 -14.27
N ALA A 453 -37.47 15.17 -13.49
CA ALA A 453 -36.64 16.18 -12.83
C ALA A 453 -35.71 15.56 -11.79
N ASP A 454 -36.23 14.64 -10.94
CA ASP A 454 -35.47 13.94 -9.92
C ASP A 454 -34.38 13.04 -10.55
N ASN A 455 -34.71 12.29 -11.60
CA ASN A 455 -33.78 11.43 -12.33
C ASN A 455 -32.66 12.24 -13.01
N SER A 456 -33.00 13.40 -13.60
CA SER A 456 -32.03 14.27 -14.27
C SER A 456 -31.07 14.94 -13.29
N GLU A 457 -31.54 15.30 -12.08
CA GLU A 457 -30.67 15.80 -11.00
C GLU A 457 -29.66 14.74 -10.56
N ASN A 458 -30.13 13.52 -10.31
CA ASN A 458 -29.26 12.39 -9.95
C ASN A 458 -28.26 12.06 -11.06
N ALA A 459 -28.69 12.06 -12.34
CA ALA A 459 -27.81 11.84 -13.49
C ALA A 459 -26.72 12.92 -13.62
N PHE A 460 -27.02 14.17 -13.28
CA PHE A 460 -26.03 15.24 -13.25
C PHE A 460 -24.95 15.00 -12.19
N PHE A 461 -25.31 14.62 -10.95
CA PHE A 461 -24.33 14.33 -9.92
C PHE A 461 -23.49 13.08 -10.24
N SER A 462 -24.10 12.06 -10.82
CA SER A 462 -23.38 10.85 -11.29
C SER A 462 -22.41 11.20 -12.44
N ALA A 463 -22.77 12.07 -13.37
CA ALA A 463 -21.87 12.55 -14.42
C ALA A 463 -20.70 13.36 -13.84
N LEU A 464 -20.97 14.18 -12.82
CA LEU A 464 -19.95 14.95 -12.10
C LEU A 464 -18.97 14.04 -11.35
N GLN A 465 -19.47 12.99 -10.69
CA GLN A 465 -18.65 11.96 -10.06
C GLN A 465 -17.74 11.28 -11.09
N ASN A 466 -18.30 10.82 -12.21
CA ASN A 466 -17.56 10.16 -13.27
C ASN A 466 -16.44 11.04 -13.83
N TYR A 467 -16.67 12.34 -14.00
CA TYR A 467 -15.64 13.27 -14.43
C TYR A 467 -14.44 13.27 -13.45
N TRP A 468 -14.69 13.42 -12.15
CA TRP A 468 -13.63 13.47 -11.15
C TRP A 468 -12.91 12.12 -10.97
N GLN A 469 -13.63 11.01 -11.07
CA GLN A 469 -13.03 9.68 -11.08
C GLN A 469 -12.08 9.49 -12.27
N GLN A 470 -12.51 9.88 -13.46
CA GLN A 470 -11.68 9.79 -14.67
C GLN A 470 -10.50 10.75 -14.62
N TYR A 471 -10.64 11.93 -14.01
CA TYR A 471 -9.56 12.88 -13.80
C TYR A 471 -8.45 12.28 -12.91
N TYR A 472 -8.80 11.76 -11.75
CA TYR A 472 -7.83 11.12 -10.86
C TYR A 472 -7.31 9.79 -11.43
N GLY A 473 -8.15 9.04 -12.14
CA GLY A 473 -7.75 7.84 -12.87
C GLY A 473 -6.66 8.12 -13.92
N LEU A 474 -6.82 9.21 -14.69
CA LEU A 474 -5.84 9.65 -15.66
C LEU A 474 -4.51 10.04 -14.99
N ARG A 475 -4.56 10.77 -13.88
CA ARG A 475 -3.38 11.14 -13.09
C ARG A 475 -2.66 9.90 -12.54
N LYS A 476 -3.40 8.90 -12.04
CA LYS A 476 -2.85 7.64 -11.56
C LYS A 476 -2.10 6.90 -12.67
N MET A 477 -2.73 6.74 -13.85
CA MET A 477 -2.16 5.93 -14.92
C MET A 477 -1.03 6.60 -15.70
N THR A 478 -0.82 7.91 -15.52
CA THR A 478 0.24 8.65 -16.21
C THR A 478 1.26 9.28 -15.26
N LEU A 479 0.92 9.40 -13.98
CA LEU A 479 1.62 10.20 -12.98
C LEU A 479 1.90 11.65 -13.44
N TYR A 480 0.99 12.16 -14.27
CA TYR A 480 1.06 13.50 -14.86
C TYR A 480 -0.28 14.24 -14.69
N ASP A 481 -0.22 15.49 -14.29
CA ASP A 481 -1.38 16.37 -14.20
C ASP A 481 -1.52 17.18 -15.50
N PHE A 482 -2.44 16.77 -16.37
CA PHE A 482 -2.67 17.40 -17.67
C PHE A 482 -3.33 18.79 -17.54
N GLN A 483 -3.95 19.09 -16.43
CA GLN A 483 -4.50 20.42 -16.17
C GLN A 483 -3.39 21.41 -15.80
N LYS A 484 -2.44 20.98 -14.99
CA LYS A 484 -1.29 21.79 -14.52
C LYS A 484 -0.07 21.65 -15.44
N LEU A 485 -0.11 20.74 -16.40
CA LEU A 485 0.97 20.42 -17.34
C LEU A 485 2.28 20.05 -16.61
N ALA A 486 2.19 19.31 -15.51
CA ALA A 486 3.33 18.96 -14.68
C ALA A 486 3.27 17.49 -14.23
N GLN A 487 4.44 16.88 -14.06
CA GLN A 487 4.55 15.56 -13.43
C GLN A 487 4.13 15.64 -11.97
N LEU A 488 3.50 14.57 -11.47
CA LEU A 488 3.18 14.45 -10.05
C LEU A 488 4.48 14.28 -9.27
N GLN A 489 4.75 15.23 -8.38
CA GLN A 489 5.92 15.21 -7.52
C GLN A 489 5.52 15.02 -6.07
N PHE A 490 6.34 14.29 -5.34
CA PHE A 490 6.18 14.11 -3.90
C PHE A 490 7.54 14.24 -3.21
N ASN A 491 7.57 14.95 -2.10
CA ASN A 491 8.78 15.04 -1.27
C ASN A 491 8.93 13.77 -0.43
N PHE A 492 9.66 12.78 -0.94
CA PHE A 492 9.89 11.52 -0.24
C PHE A 492 10.67 11.68 1.08
N GLN A 493 11.23 12.85 1.38
CA GLN A 493 11.88 13.11 2.68
C GLN A 493 10.86 13.08 3.82
N ASP A 494 9.62 13.53 3.57
CA ASP A 494 8.55 13.60 4.58
C ASP A 494 7.99 12.22 4.95
N VAL A 495 8.27 11.20 4.12
CA VAL A 495 7.79 9.82 4.31
C VAL A 495 8.88 8.88 4.79
N LYS A 496 10.16 9.23 4.58
CA LYS A 496 11.29 8.47 5.14
C LYS A 496 11.19 8.42 6.65
N PRO A 497 11.57 7.28 7.27
CA PRO A 497 11.60 7.18 8.73
C PRO A 497 12.67 8.05 9.35
#